data_9084599e8f890a592f352c421a114b7e
#
_entry.id   9084599e8f890a592f352c421a114b7e
#
_cell.length_a   1.000
_cell.length_b   1.000
_cell.length_c   1.000
_cell.angle_alpha   90.00
_cell.angle_beta   90.00
_cell.angle_gamma   90.00
#
_symmetry.space_group_name_H-M   'P 1'
#
loop_
_entity.id
_entity.type
_entity.pdbx_description
1 polymer ?
#
loop_
_entity_poly.entity_id
_entity_poly.type
_entity_poly.pdbx_seq_one_letter_code
_entity_poly.pdbx_strand_id
1 'polypeptide(L)'
;MDQRIIVTTPVLLSLAFFGLFGVAQSMVDAPLTQGQPAFLAIVGVFGPLAAIGLIWARNYAYGAPALVASTVATAWFVTYFFFIHDNPANVFAVTGDATTAYLASTAGLVVALLFTAVGGCWLWYRESPGFRSMVDRLAGPSDI
;
A
#
# COMPACT_ATOMS: atom_id res chain seq x y z
N MET A 1 -4.76 -23.33 -0.51
CA MET A 1 -5.20 -22.09 -1.22
C MET A 1 -4.06 -21.59 -2.09
N ASP A 2 -4.37 -21.10 -3.27
CA ASP A 2 -3.35 -20.52 -4.16
C ASP A 2 -2.77 -19.26 -3.52
N GLN A 3 -1.45 -19.22 -3.38
CA GLN A 3 -0.75 -18.09 -2.77
C GLN A 3 -0.98 -16.76 -3.53
N ARG A 4 -1.30 -16.83 -4.82
CA ARG A 4 -1.64 -15.66 -5.63
C ARG A 4 -2.95 -15.02 -5.16
N ILE A 5 -3.92 -15.82 -4.74
CA ILE A 5 -5.18 -15.32 -4.19
C ILE A 5 -4.94 -14.64 -2.85
N ILE A 6 -4.06 -15.18 -2.02
CA ILE A 6 -3.74 -14.62 -0.70
C ILE A 6 -3.19 -13.21 -0.82
N VAL A 7 -2.32 -12.94 -1.79
CA VAL A 7 -1.75 -11.60 -1.98
C VAL A 7 -2.67 -10.68 -2.80
N THR A 8 -3.48 -11.23 -3.69
CA THR A 8 -4.42 -10.43 -4.50
C THR A 8 -5.55 -9.85 -3.65
N THR A 9 -6.03 -10.59 -2.65
CA THR A 9 -7.14 -10.15 -1.80
C THR A 9 -6.86 -8.82 -1.10
N PRO A 10 -5.74 -8.62 -0.38
CA PRO A 10 -5.46 -7.31 0.22
C PRO A 10 -5.18 -6.21 -0.81
N VAL A 11 -4.69 -6.54 -2.00
CA VAL A 11 -4.55 -5.56 -3.09
C VAL A 11 -5.92 -5.04 -3.51
N LEU A 12 -6.89 -5.92 -3.71
CA LEU A 12 -8.26 -5.53 -4.05
C LEU A 12 -8.87 -4.68 -2.93
N LEU A 13 -8.62 -5.01 -1.68
CA LEU A 13 -9.07 -4.23 -0.54
C LEU A 13 -8.44 -2.82 -0.55
N SER A 14 -7.15 -2.70 -0.81
CA SER A 14 -6.49 -1.40 -0.89
C SER A 14 -7.02 -0.57 -2.08
N LEU A 15 -7.30 -1.18 -3.21
CA LEU A 15 -7.94 -0.49 -4.35
C LEU A 15 -9.35 0.00 -4.00
N ALA A 16 -10.13 -0.78 -3.24
CA ALA A 16 -11.44 -0.35 -2.75
C ALA A 16 -11.31 0.87 -1.83
N PHE A 17 -10.34 0.88 -0.92
CA PHE A 17 -10.07 2.04 -0.07
C PHE A 17 -9.55 3.24 -0.86
N PHE A 18 -8.79 3.04 -1.94
CA PHE A 18 -8.44 4.14 -2.85
C PHE A 18 -9.68 4.77 -3.48
N GLY A 19 -10.63 3.96 -3.90
CA GLY A 19 -11.91 4.46 -4.42
C GLY A 19 -12.67 5.27 -3.38
N LEU A 20 -12.81 4.75 -2.17
CA LEU A 20 -13.48 5.44 -1.06
C LEU A 20 -12.73 6.73 -0.69
N PHE A 21 -11.41 6.69 -0.62
CA PHE A 21 -10.56 7.87 -0.40
C PHE A 21 -10.80 8.93 -1.47
N GLY A 22 -10.80 8.54 -2.74
CA GLY A 22 -11.01 9.47 -3.86
C GLY A 22 -12.38 10.13 -3.81
N VAL A 23 -13.43 9.37 -3.49
CA VAL A 23 -14.78 9.93 -3.32
C VAL A 23 -14.84 10.88 -2.14
N ALA A 24 -14.33 10.47 -0.98
CA ALA A 24 -14.33 11.30 0.23
C ALA A 24 -13.50 12.57 0.02
N GLN A 25 -12.33 12.45 -0.64
CA GLN A 25 -11.46 13.58 -0.94
C GLN A 25 -12.15 14.61 -1.83
N SER A 26 -12.96 14.17 -2.79
CA SER A 26 -13.74 15.08 -3.64
C SER A 26 -14.85 15.83 -2.90
N MET A 27 -15.27 15.33 -1.76
CA MET A 27 -16.35 15.89 -0.93
C MET A 27 -15.84 16.79 0.20
N VAL A 28 -14.55 16.75 0.52
CA VAL A 28 -13.95 17.65 1.50
C VAL A 28 -13.30 18.84 0.79
N ASP A 29 -13.23 19.97 1.50
CA ASP A 29 -12.62 21.20 0.95
C ASP A 29 -11.11 21.17 1.15
N ALA A 30 -10.44 20.29 0.40
CA ALA A 30 -9.00 20.11 0.46
C ALA A 30 -8.44 19.66 -0.90
N PRO A 31 -7.91 20.58 -1.69
CA PRO A 31 -7.26 20.21 -2.95
C PRO A 31 -5.96 19.46 -2.68
N LEU A 32 -5.74 18.38 -3.43
CA LEU A 32 -4.45 17.71 -3.46
C LEU A 32 -3.42 18.60 -4.14
N THR A 33 -2.22 18.67 -3.59
CA THR A 33 -1.11 19.41 -4.21
C THR A 33 -0.58 18.65 -5.42
N GLN A 34 0.12 19.37 -6.29
CA GLN A 34 0.41 18.98 -7.67
C GLN A 34 1.10 17.60 -7.85
N GLY A 35 1.89 17.13 -6.92
CA GLY A 35 2.56 15.83 -7.02
C GLY A 35 1.80 14.66 -6.39
N GLN A 36 0.86 14.94 -5.49
CA GLN A 36 0.17 13.91 -4.71
C GLN A 36 -0.71 12.99 -5.57
N PRO A 37 -1.55 13.50 -6.49
CA PRO A 37 -2.35 12.61 -7.33
C PRO A 37 -1.51 11.73 -8.24
N ALA A 38 -0.42 12.27 -8.80
CA ALA A 38 0.47 11.52 -9.67
C ALA A 38 1.15 10.37 -8.94
N PHE A 39 1.67 10.61 -7.74
CA PHE A 39 2.28 9.56 -6.92
C PHE A 39 1.28 8.47 -6.55
N LEU A 40 0.10 8.86 -6.09
CA LEU A 40 -0.96 7.92 -5.71
C LEU A 40 -1.42 7.08 -6.90
N ALA A 41 -1.55 7.67 -8.08
CA ALA A 41 -1.94 6.94 -9.28
C ALA A 41 -0.82 5.98 -9.73
N ILE A 42 0.41 6.45 -9.85
CA ILE A 42 1.52 5.68 -10.42
C ILE A 42 2.01 4.62 -9.43
N VAL A 43 2.37 5.02 -8.23
CA VAL A 43 2.94 4.11 -7.23
C VAL A 43 1.85 3.37 -6.48
N GLY A 44 0.78 4.06 -6.12
CA GLY A 44 -0.29 3.52 -5.27
C GLY A 44 -1.25 2.58 -6.00
N VAL A 45 -1.53 2.80 -7.26
CA VAL A 45 -2.47 2.01 -8.05
C VAL A 45 -1.75 1.17 -9.10
N PHE A 46 -1.00 1.78 -9.99
CA PHE A 46 -0.28 1.06 -11.04
C PHE A 46 0.80 0.12 -10.49
N GLY A 47 1.51 0.52 -9.45
CA GLY A 47 2.55 -0.31 -8.84
C GLY A 47 2.02 -1.67 -8.39
N PRO A 48 1.03 -1.72 -7.48
CA PRO A 48 0.43 -2.99 -7.05
C PRO A 48 -0.23 -3.78 -8.18
N LEU A 49 -0.89 -3.11 -9.13
CA LEU A 49 -1.50 -3.80 -10.28
C LEU A 49 -0.46 -4.47 -11.17
N ALA A 50 0.64 -3.78 -11.48
CA ALA A 50 1.74 -4.35 -12.25
C ALA A 50 2.39 -5.52 -11.49
N ALA A 51 2.59 -5.38 -10.18
CA ALA A 51 3.13 -6.42 -9.33
C ALA A 51 2.23 -7.67 -9.33
N ILE A 52 0.92 -7.48 -9.20
CA ILE A 52 -0.05 -8.59 -9.26
C ILE A 52 -0.03 -9.25 -10.64
N GLY A 53 0.08 -8.48 -11.71
CA GLY A 53 0.24 -9.03 -13.07
C GLY A 53 1.46 -9.95 -13.17
N LEU A 54 2.60 -9.53 -12.63
CA LEU A 54 3.81 -10.35 -12.58
C LEU A 54 3.62 -11.62 -11.72
N ILE A 55 2.96 -11.50 -10.58
CA ILE A 55 2.67 -12.63 -9.68
C ILE A 55 1.77 -13.64 -10.37
N TRP A 56 0.74 -13.20 -11.06
CA TRP A 56 -0.14 -14.11 -11.82
C TRP A 56 0.55 -14.74 -13.02
N ALA A 57 1.54 -14.05 -13.61
CA ALA A 57 2.43 -14.61 -14.61
C ALA A 57 3.51 -15.53 -14.04
N ARG A 58 3.47 -15.80 -12.73
CA ARG A 58 4.44 -16.61 -11.98
C ARG A 58 5.85 -16.02 -11.94
N ASN A 59 5.98 -14.72 -12.20
CA ASN A 59 7.24 -14.00 -12.05
C ASN A 59 7.33 -13.44 -10.63
N TYR A 60 7.56 -14.30 -9.66
CA TYR A 60 7.64 -13.93 -8.24
C TYR A 60 8.92 -13.14 -7.93
N ALA A 61 9.98 -13.35 -8.70
CA ALA A 61 11.28 -12.70 -8.50
C ALA A 61 11.18 -11.17 -8.59
N TYR A 62 10.32 -10.66 -9.49
CA TYR A 62 10.07 -9.22 -9.65
C TYR A 62 8.72 -8.81 -9.06
N GLY A 63 7.72 -9.66 -9.13
CA GLY A 63 6.37 -9.33 -8.67
C GLY A 63 6.28 -9.14 -7.16
N ALA A 64 6.87 -10.02 -6.37
CA ALA A 64 6.83 -9.90 -4.92
C ALA A 64 7.57 -8.65 -4.38
N PRO A 65 8.83 -8.38 -4.77
CA PRO A 65 9.48 -7.15 -4.32
C PRO A 65 8.83 -5.89 -4.87
N ALA A 66 8.29 -5.89 -6.08
CA ALA A 66 7.54 -4.77 -6.63
C ALA A 66 6.28 -4.47 -5.82
N LEU A 67 5.56 -5.50 -5.38
CA LEU A 67 4.39 -5.35 -4.52
C LEU A 67 4.77 -4.73 -3.18
N VAL A 68 5.81 -5.24 -2.53
CA VAL A 68 6.29 -4.70 -1.26
C VAL A 68 6.74 -3.26 -1.41
N ALA A 69 7.57 -2.95 -2.39
CA ALA A 69 8.10 -1.61 -2.60
C ALA A 69 7.00 -0.59 -2.87
N SER A 70 6.06 -0.89 -3.76
CA SER A 70 4.98 0.04 -4.11
C SER A 70 4.01 0.26 -2.95
N THR A 71 3.66 -0.78 -2.20
CA THR A 71 2.72 -0.67 -1.08
C THR A 71 3.35 0.01 0.13
N VAL A 72 4.60 -0.29 0.46
CA VAL A 72 5.33 0.38 1.55
C VAL A 72 5.54 1.87 1.22
N ALA A 73 5.98 2.18 0.00
CA ALA A 73 6.16 3.56 -0.44
C ALA A 73 4.84 4.35 -0.37
N THR A 74 3.75 3.75 -0.82
CA THR A 74 2.42 4.40 -0.77
C THR A 74 1.91 4.54 0.66
N ALA A 75 2.08 3.52 1.50
CA ALA A 75 1.68 3.60 2.91
C ALA A 75 2.45 4.71 3.64
N TRP A 76 3.74 4.83 3.40
CA TRP A 76 4.55 5.92 3.95
C TRP A 76 4.10 7.29 3.43
N PHE A 77 3.90 7.40 2.12
CA PHE A 77 3.45 8.65 1.49
C PHE A 77 2.10 9.10 2.06
N VAL A 78 1.13 8.20 2.13
CA VAL A 78 -0.21 8.51 2.67
C VAL A 78 -0.11 8.88 4.15
N THR A 79 0.64 8.13 4.95
CA THR A 79 0.81 8.42 6.37
C THR A 79 1.46 9.79 6.57
N TYR A 80 2.53 10.09 5.83
CA TYR A 80 3.24 11.35 5.98
C TYR A 80 2.39 12.55 5.54
N PHE A 81 1.88 12.53 4.31
CA PHE A 81 1.21 13.70 3.75
C PHE A 81 -0.22 13.91 4.25
N PHE A 82 -0.89 12.86 4.67
CA PHE A 82 -2.28 12.96 5.10
C PHE A 82 -2.48 12.93 6.62
N PHE A 83 -1.49 12.49 7.39
CA PHE A 83 -1.58 12.45 8.87
C PHE A 83 -0.53 13.28 9.59
N ILE A 84 0.65 13.48 9.03
CA ILE A 84 1.79 14.10 9.72
C ILE A 84 2.06 15.50 9.18
N HIS A 85 2.25 15.62 7.88
CA HIS A 85 2.66 16.88 7.24
C HIS A 85 1.51 17.89 7.25
N ASP A 86 1.84 19.16 7.63
CA ASP A 86 0.88 20.25 7.63
C ASP A 86 0.68 20.75 6.19
N ASN A 87 -0.44 20.37 5.60
CA ASN A 87 -0.84 20.77 4.26
C ASN A 87 -2.38 20.69 4.13
N PRO A 88 -2.98 21.29 3.09
CA PRO A 88 -4.45 21.32 2.96
C PRO A 88 -5.13 19.96 2.87
N ALA A 89 -4.43 18.91 2.45
CA ALA A 89 -4.97 17.56 2.31
C ALA A 89 -4.88 16.72 3.58
N ASN A 90 -4.23 17.23 4.65
CA ASN A 90 -4.13 16.54 5.92
C ASN A 90 -5.52 16.25 6.49
N VAL A 91 -5.77 15.03 6.98
CA VAL A 91 -7.08 14.58 7.46
C VAL A 91 -7.61 15.38 8.65
N PHE A 92 -6.72 16.03 9.40
CA PHE A 92 -7.08 16.88 10.54
C PHE A 92 -7.27 18.36 10.16
N ALA A 93 -6.86 18.75 8.95
CA ALA A 93 -6.97 20.12 8.45
C ALA A 93 -8.17 20.34 7.53
N VAL A 94 -8.76 19.27 7.00
CA VAL A 94 -9.88 19.35 6.06
C VAL A 94 -11.16 19.76 6.75
N THR A 95 -12.04 20.45 5.99
CA THR A 95 -13.35 20.89 6.42
C THR A 95 -14.41 20.37 5.47
N GLY A 96 -15.68 20.48 5.88
CA GLY A 96 -16.81 20.01 5.08
C GLY A 96 -17.52 18.82 5.71
N ASP A 97 -18.52 18.27 5.00
CA ASP A 97 -19.41 17.26 5.55
C ASP A 97 -18.80 15.84 5.57
N ALA A 98 -17.82 15.57 4.73
CA ALA A 98 -17.23 14.24 4.56
C ALA A 98 -15.91 14.05 5.32
N THR A 99 -15.62 14.85 6.34
CA THR A 99 -14.34 14.79 7.08
C THR A 99 -14.11 13.45 7.76
N THR A 100 -15.15 12.87 8.37
CA THR A 100 -15.08 11.55 9.00
C THR A 100 -14.84 10.44 7.97
N ALA A 101 -15.54 10.50 6.84
CA ALA A 101 -15.37 9.54 5.75
C ALA A 101 -13.95 9.64 5.15
N TYR A 102 -13.43 10.86 5.03
CA TYR A 102 -12.07 11.11 4.55
C TYR A 102 -11.02 10.53 5.51
N LEU A 103 -11.16 10.79 6.79
CA LEU A 103 -10.28 10.22 7.82
C LEU A 103 -10.34 8.69 7.82
N ALA A 104 -11.54 8.12 7.85
CA ALA A 104 -11.74 6.68 7.92
C ALA A 104 -11.21 5.95 6.68
N SER A 105 -11.49 6.47 5.48
CA SER A 105 -11.01 5.88 4.23
C SER A 105 -9.50 5.98 4.09
N THR A 106 -8.91 7.09 4.50
CA THR A 106 -7.45 7.27 4.46
C THR A 106 -6.74 6.34 5.46
N ALA A 107 -7.27 6.22 6.67
CA ALA A 107 -6.74 5.29 7.67
C ALA A 107 -6.91 3.83 7.20
N GLY A 108 -8.06 3.48 6.67
CA GLY A 108 -8.32 2.15 6.10
C GLY A 108 -7.39 1.83 4.94
N LEU A 109 -7.10 2.81 4.10
CA LEU A 109 -6.13 2.66 3.00
C LEU A 109 -4.74 2.30 3.52
N VAL A 110 -4.25 3.01 4.53
CA VAL A 110 -2.94 2.71 5.13
C VAL A 110 -2.91 1.29 5.69
N VAL A 111 -3.94 0.90 6.42
CA VAL A 111 -4.04 -0.47 6.98
C VAL A 111 -4.05 -1.51 5.87
N ALA A 112 -4.85 -1.31 4.82
CA ALA A 112 -4.92 -2.24 3.69
C ALA A 112 -3.57 -2.35 2.94
N LEU A 113 -2.87 -1.23 2.77
CA LEU A 113 -1.53 -1.21 2.16
C LEU A 113 -0.51 -1.98 3.01
N LEU A 114 -0.57 -1.84 4.33
CA LEU A 114 0.32 -2.58 5.24
C LEU A 114 0.04 -4.09 5.19
N PHE A 115 -1.23 -4.50 5.16
CA PHE A 115 -1.58 -5.91 4.97
C PHE A 115 -1.07 -6.45 3.63
N THR A 116 -1.17 -5.64 2.58
CA THR A 116 -0.66 -6.00 1.26
C THR A 116 0.87 -6.17 1.30
N ALA A 117 1.57 -5.25 1.97
CA ALA A 117 3.02 -5.32 2.13
C ALA A 117 3.44 -6.59 2.89
N VAL A 118 2.73 -6.93 3.96
CA VAL A 118 2.98 -8.16 4.73
C VAL A 118 2.77 -9.39 3.86
N GLY A 119 1.68 -9.44 3.10
CA GLY A 119 1.42 -10.52 2.14
C GLY A 119 2.49 -10.63 1.07
N GLY A 120 2.95 -9.50 0.54
CA GLY A 120 4.05 -9.44 -0.41
C GLY A 120 5.38 -9.93 0.17
N CYS A 121 5.70 -9.55 1.39
CA CYS A 121 6.88 -10.04 2.11
C CYS A 121 6.82 -11.56 2.34
N TRP A 122 5.65 -12.05 2.74
CA TRP A 122 5.42 -13.48 2.92
C TRP A 122 5.63 -14.26 1.61
N LEU A 123 5.08 -13.77 0.50
CA LEU A 123 5.27 -14.39 -0.80
C LEU A 123 6.74 -14.35 -1.23
N TRP A 124 7.39 -13.22 -1.05
CA TRP A 124 8.81 -13.04 -1.37
C TRP A 124 9.68 -14.01 -0.57
N TYR A 125 9.41 -14.14 0.73
CA TYR A 125 10.10 -15.09 1.59
C TYR A 125 9.92 -16.55 1.09
N ARG A 126 8.72 -16.91 0.67
CA ARG A 126 8.42 -18.26 0.16
C ARG A 126 9.14 -18.56 -1.14
N GLU A 127 9.16 -17.61 -2.05
CA GLU A 127 9.55 -17.85 -3.44
C GLU A 127 11.01 -17.46 -3.74
N SER A 128 11.69 -16.74 -2.85
CA SER A 128 13.07 -16.30 -3.03
C SER A 128 13.99 -16.89 -1.97
N PRO A 129 14.86 -17.88 -2.32
CA PRO A 129 15.84 -18.42 -1.38
C PRO A 129 16.82 -17.36 -0.87
N GLY A 130 17.22 -16.41 -1.72
CA GLY A 130 18.11 -15.32 -1.33
C GLY A 130 17.51 -14.40 -0.29
N PHE A 131 16.27 -13.99 -0.49
CA PHE A 131 15.54 -13.17 0.48
C PHE A 131 15.30 -13.93 1.79
N ARG A 132 14.92 -15.20 1.71
CA ARG A 132 14.73 -16.06 2.88
C ARG A 132 16.01 -16.13 3.72
N SER A 133 17.15 -16.40 3.09
CA SER A 133 18.41 -16.50 3.81
C SER A 133 18.83 -15.17 4.45
N MET A 134 18.51 -14.05 3.82
CA MET A 134 18.74 -12.73 4.39
C MET A 134 17.88 -12.49 5.64
N VAL A 135 16.60 -12.79 5.54
CA VAL A 135 15.65 -12.65 6.67
C VAL A 135 16.05 -13.55 7.83
N ASP A 136 16.42 -14.80 7.56
CA ASP A 136 16.81 -15.77 8.59
C ASP A 136 18.10 -15.33 9.31
N ARG A 137 19.02 -14.69 8.61
CA ARG A 137 20.20 -14.08 9.25
C ARG A 137 19.87 -12.91 10.14
N LEU A 138 18.92 -12.06 9.71
CA LEU A 138 18.50 -10.88 10.48
C LEU A 138 17.62 -11.25 11.68
N ALA A 139 16.85 -12.32 11.56
CA ALA A 139 16.00 -12.80 12.66
C ALA A 139 16.82 -13.37 13.84
N GLY A 140 18.10 -13.53 13.66
CA GLY A 140 19.03 -13.98 14.69
C GLY A 140 19.49 -15.41 14.49
N PRO A 141 20.70 -15.70 14.97
CA PRO A 141 21.22 -17.06 14.87
C PRO A 141 20.41 -17.98 15.75
N SER A 142 19.99 -19.07 15.17
CA SER A 142 19.40 -20.19 15.88
C SER A 142 20.44 -21.11 16.48
N ASP A 143 21.63 -20.58 16.73
CA ASP A 143 22.81 -21.39 17.06
C ASP A 143 23.00 -21.57 18.54
N ILE A 144 21.96 -21.67 19.22
CA ILE A 144 22.09 -21.90 20.65
C ILE A 144 21.56 -23.25 20.97
#